data_c2a82b6866d11499f62f232703adb178
#
_entry.id   c2a82b6866d11499f62f232703adb178
#
_cell.length_a   1.000
_cell.length_b   1.000
_cell.length_c   1.000
_cell.angle_alpha   90.00
_cell.angle_beta   90.00
_cell.angle_gamma   90.00
#
_symmetry.space_group_name_H-M   'P 1'
#
loop_
_entity.id
_entity.type
_entity.pdbx_description
1 polymer ?
#
loop_
_entity_poly.entity_id
_entity_poly.type
_entity_poly.pdbx_seq_one_letter_code
_entity_poly.pdbx_strand_id
1 'polypeptide(L)'
;MSELKRIFRILASYLYSLLTPLLNTTDLRVLMYHSVQDSSESMWVTSTSNFTNQIKYILNKKDRSFCACDDLLEETPKQAIAITFDDGFEDNFYTAAPLLLELGIPFCIFVITDFIKFGKKGYIDEAMLIELATHPLVTIGSHTKSHPRLVECSYE
;
A
#
# COMPACT_ATOMS: atom_id res chain seq x y z
N MET A 1 2.94 -11.10 -20.67
CA MET A 1 1.80 -10.22 -21.05
C MET A 1 2.17 -9.56 -22.36
N SER A 2 1.35 -9.63 -23.42
CA SER A 2 1.74 -9.10 -24.74
C SER A 2 1.88 -7.58 -24.69
N GLU A 3 2.86 -7.01 -25.41
CA GLU A 3 3.09 -5.57 -25.57
C GLU A 3 1.80 -4.82 -25.96
N LEU A 4 0.97 -5.44 -26.81
CA LEU A 4 -0.31 -4.89 -27.23
C LEU A 4 -1.27 -4.65 -26.05
N LYS A 5 -1.35 -5.59 -25.08
CA LYS A 5 -2.19 -5.44 -23.87
C LYS A 5 -1.66 -4.31 -22.98
N ARG A 6 -0.34 -4.13 -22.93
CA ARG A 6 0.28 -3.03 -22.17
C ARG A 6 -0.06 -1.68 -22.78
N ILE A 7 0.09 -1.52 -24.10
CA ILE A 7 -0.26 -0.30 -24.83
C ILE A 7 -1.74 0.03 -24.67
N PHE A 8 -2.61 -0.97 -24.84
CA PHE A 8 -4.05 -0.78 -24.66
C PHE A 8 -4.41 -0.28 -23.23
N ARG A 9 -3.80 -0.85 -22.20
CA ARG A 9 -4.01 -0.40 -20.81
C ARG A 9 -3.57 1.05 -20.59
N ILE A 10 -2.41 1.44 -21.15
CA ILE A 10 -1.91 2.81 -21.05
C ILE A 10 -2.86 3.77 -21.74
N LEU A 11 -3.31 3.47 -22.95
CA LEU A 11 -4.25 4.31 -23.72
C LEU A 11 -5.61 4.41 -23.02
N ALA A 12 -6.13 3.29 -22.52
CA ALA A 12 -7.40 3.27 -21.76
C ALA A 12 -7.31 4.08 -20.47
N SER A 13 -6.19 3.97 -19.74
CA SER A 13 -5.93 4.76 -18.54
C SER A 13 -5.84 6.26 -18.84
N TYR A 14 -5.18 6.62 -19.93
CA TYR A 14 -5.08 8.01 -20.37
C TYR A 14 -6.43 8.58 -20.76
N LEU A 15 -7.21 7.84 -21.56
CA LEU A 15 -8.58 8.25 -21.95
C LEU A 15 -9.49 8.40 -20.72
N TYR A 16 -9.42 7.44 -19.80
CA TYR A 16 -10.15 7.52 -18.54
C TYR A 16 -9.78 8.78 -17.74
N SER A 17 -8.50 9.12 -17.64
CA SER A 17 -8.03 10.30 -16.91
C SER A 17 -8.56 11.63 -17.52
N LEU A 18 -8.78 11.67 -18.83
CA LEU A 18 -9.39 12.83 -19.51
C LEU A 18 -10.90 12.97 -19.24
N LEU A 19 -11.57 11.85 -19.01
CA LEU A 19 -13.03 11.82 -18.76
C LEU A 19 -13.38 11.96 -17.28
N THR A 20 -12.48 11.63 -16.37
CA THR A 20 -12.71 11.66 -14.91
C THR A 20 -13.24 13.01 -14.41
N PRO A 21 -12.73 14.18 -14.86
CA PRO A 21 -13.25 15.48 -14.43
C PRO A 21 -14.72 15.72 -14.78
N LEU A 22 -15.21 15.02 -15.81
CA LEU A 22 -16.61 15.15 -16.27
C LEU A 22 -17.57 14.24 -15.49
N LEU A 23 -17.04 13.22 -14.80
CA LEU A 23 -17.84 12.18 -14.15
C LEU A 23 -18.22 12.52 -12.69
N ASN A 24 -17.71 13.61 -12.13
CA ASN A 24 -17.98 14.06 -10.75
C ASN A 24 -17.90 12.95 -9.70
N THR A 25 -16.97 12.00 -9.88
CA THR A 25 -16.76 10.85 -9.00
C THR A 25 -15.93 11.22 -7.79
N THR A 26 -16.23 10.65 -6.63
CA THR A 26 -15.31 10.63 -5.50
C THR A 26 -14.05 9.87 -5.94
N ASP A 27 -12.92 10.55 -6.02
CA ASP A 27 -11.65 9.96 -6.48
C ASP A 27 -10.88 9.39 -5.28
N LEU A 28 -11.43 8.30 -4.73
CA LEU A 28 -10.76 7.51 -3.72
C LEU A 28 -9.76 6.56 -4.37
N ARG A 29 -8.53 6.55 -3.88
CA ARG A 29 -7.48 5.65 -4.37
C ARG A 29 -6.77 4.98 -3.22
N VAL A 30 -6.45 3.70 -3.42
CA VAL A 30 -5.54 2.96 -2.54
C VAL A 30 -4.25 2.71 -3.32
N LEU A 31 -3.13 3.16 -2.78
CA LEU A 31 -1.80 2.84 -3.29
C LEU A 31 -1.28 1.65 -2.50
N MET A 32 -1.30 0.50 -3.15
CA MET A 32 -0.81 -0.75 -2.58
C MET A 32 0.66 -0.96 -2.93
N TYR A 33 1.47 -1.13 -1.91
CA TYR A 33 2.88 -1.52 -2.00
C TYR A 33 3.08 -2.90 -1.38
N HIS A 34 4.25 -3.49 -1.59
CA HIS A 34 4.70 -4.68 -0.88
C HIS A 34 6.02 -4.36 -0.18
N SER A 35 7.13 -4.42 -0.89
CA SER A 35 8.48 -4.15 -0.36
C SER A 35 9.01 -2.81 -0.88
N VAL A 36 9.72 -2.06 -0.02
CA VAL A 36 10.37 -0.78 -0.35
C VAL A 36 11.85 -0.87 -0.05
N GLN A 37 12.66 -1.26 -1.03
CA GLN A 37 14.10 -1.48 -0.86
C GLN A 37 14.84 -1.34 -2.19
N ASP A 38 16.18 -1.22 -2.14
CA ASP A 38 17.03 -1.06 -3.33
C ASP A 38 17.86 -2.32 -3.64
N SER A 39 17.73 -3.39 -2.84
CA SER A 39 18.56 -4.61 -2.94
C SER A 39 17.99 -5.71 -3.83
N SER A 40 16.78 -5.54 -4.36
CA SER A 40 16.12 -6.57 -5.18
C SER A 40 15.39 -5.97 -6.37
N GLU A 41 15.47 -6.64 -7.53
CA GLU A 41 14.69 -6.32 -8.73
C GLU A 41 13.53 -7.31 -8.86
N SER A 42 12.40 -7.00 -8.26
CA SER A 42 11.16 -7.77 -8.37
C SER A 42 10.01 -6.83 -8.73
N MET A 43 8.98 -7.36 -9.37
CA MET A 43 7.76 -6.59 -9.65
C MET A 43 7.01 -6.14 -8.40
N TRP A 44 7.32 -6.74 -7.25
CA TRP A 44 6.74 -6.45 -5.93
C TRP A 44 7.60 -5.48 -5.10
N VAL A 45 8.75 -5.07 -5.65
CA VAL A 45 9.68 -4.16 -4.99
C VAL A 45 9.62 -2.78 -5.63
N THR A 46 9.42 -1.77 -4.80
CA THR A 46 9.55 -0.36 -5.18
C THR A 46 10.86 0.16 -4.60
N SER A 47 11.72 0.78 -5.41
CA SER A 47 12.94 1.39 -4.88
C SER A 47 12.62 2.51 -3.90
N THR A 48 13.48 2.70 -2.91
CA THR A 48 13.34 3.75 -1.89
C THR A 48 13.20 5.14 -2.52
N SER A 49 13.96 5.41 -3.58
CA SER A 49 13.89 6.68 -4.31
C SER A 49 12.54 6.86 -5.02
N ASN A 50 12.02 5.82 -5.68
CA ASN A 50 10.72 5.88 -6.35
C ASN A 50 9.59 6.05 -5.35
N PHE A 51 9.60 5.30 -4.26
CA PHE A 51 8.62 5.43 -3.17
C PHE A 51 8.59 6.88 -2.64
N THR A 52 9.76 7.40 -2.24
CA THR A 52 9.88 8.78 -1.75
C THR A 52 9.37 9.82 -2.75
N ASN A 53 9.72 9.66 -4.03
CA ASN A 53 9.29 10.59 -5.08
C ASN A 53 7.77 10.54 -5.31
N GLN A 54 7.17 9.35 -5.26
CA GLN A 54 5.71 9.18 -5.37
C GLN A 54 4.97 9.86 -4.21
N ILE A 55 5.43 9.64 -2.97
CA ILE A 55 4.84 10.28 -1.78
C ILE A 55 4.96 11.80 -1.87
N LYS A 56 6.14 12.33 -2.16
CA LYS A 56 6.36 13.79 -2.31
C LYS A 56 5.54 14.37 -3.46
N TYR A 57 5.39 13.66 -4.57
CA TYR A 57 4.55 14.11 -5.67
C TYR A 57 3.09 14.29 -5.25
N ILE A 58 2.56 13.35 -4.47
CA ILE A 58 1.18 13.42 -3.97
C ILE A 58 1.02 14.56 -2.96
N LEU A 59 1.95 14.71 -2.01
CA LEU A 59 1.94 15.80 -1.02
C LEU A 59 1.90 17.20 -1.68
N ASN A 60 2.52 17.35 -2.85
CA ASN A 60 2.52 18.60 -3.60
C ASN A 60 1.21 18.85 -4.36
N LYS A 61 0.24 17.92 -4.35
CA LYS A 61 -1.08 18.10 -4.96
C LYS A 61 -2.03 18.74 -3.96
N LYS A 62 -2.52 19.94 -4.27
CA LYS A 62 -3.45 20.70 -3.41
C LYS A 62 -4.86 20.11 -3.34
N ASP A 63 -5.21 19.27 -4.29
CA ASP A 63 -6.51 18.67 -4.47
C ASP A 63 -6.62 17.27 -3.86
N ARG A 64 -5.57 16.75 -3.20
CA ARG A 64 -5.51 15.40 -2.64
C ARG A 64 -5.01 15.41 -1.21
N SER A 65 -5.56 14.49 -0.40
CA SER A 65 -5.15 14.27 0.98
C SER A 65 -4.92 12.79 1.24
N PHE A 66 -3.98 12.47 2.13
CA PHE A 66 -3.86 11.12 2.66
C PHE A 66 -4.92 10.88 3.74
N CYS A 67 -5.43 9.66 3.83
CA CYS A 67 -6.37 9.23 4.85
C CYS A 67 -6.00 7.85 5.39
N ALA A 68 -6.46 7.53 6.59
CA ALA A 68 -6.35 6.17 7.11
C ALA A 68 -7.26 5.20 6.32
N CYS A 69 -6.93 3.91 6.35
CA CYS A 69 -7.77 2.90 5.69
C CYS A 69 -9.16 2.80 6.34
N ASP A 70 -9.25 3.03 7.65
CA ASP A 70 -10.51 2.98 8.39
C ASP A 70 -11.46 4.11 7.97
N ASP A 71 -10.92 5.29 7.62
CA ASP A 71 -11.71 6.43 7.12
C ASP A 71 -12.45 6.10 5.80
N LEU A 72 -11.97 5.07 5.06
CA LEU A 72 -12.62 4.64 3.82
C LEU A 72 -13.97 3.96 4.04
N LEU A 73 -14.25 3.49 5.26
CA LEU A 73 -15.48 2.81 5.64
C LEU A 73 -16.57 3.77 6.14
N GLU A 74 -16.21 5.01 6.47
CA GLU A 74 -17.11 6.00 7.01
C GLU A 74 -17.49 7.06 5.96
N GLU A 75 -17.21 8.33 6.23
CA GLU A 75 -17.43 9.40 5.24
C GLU A 75 -16.15 9.66 4.45
N THR A 76 -16.06 9.10 3.25
CA THR A 76 -14.87 9.20 2.42
C THR A 76 -14.58 10.67 2.03
N PRO A 77 -13.42 11.21 2.38
CA PRO A 77 -13.01 12.52 1.89
C PRO A 77 -12.98 12.53 0.35
N LYS A 78 -13.41 13.63 -0.26
CA LYS A 78 -13.24 13.78 -1.71
C LYS A 78 -11.76 13.77 -2.06
N GLN A 79 -11.36 12.94 -3.04
CA GLN A 79 -9.98 12.84 -3.52
C GLN A 79 -8.97 12.34 -2.47
N ALA A 80 -9.39 11.36 -1.67
CA ALA A 80 -8.55 10.73 -0.67
C ALA A 80 -7.64 9.64 -1.24
N ILE A 81 -6.46 9.49 -0.64
CA ILE A 81 -5.49 8.45 -0.96
C ILE A 81 -5.11 7.71 0.33
N ALA A 82 -5.35 6.41 0.35
CA ALA A 82 -4.83 5.53 1.39
C ALA A 82 -3.58 4.81 0.92
N ILE A 83 -2.64 4.54 1.83
CA ILE A 83 -1.44 3.76 1.57
C ILE A 83 -1.55 2.41 2.28
N THR A 84 -1.30 1.34 1.55
CA THR A 84 -1.26 -0.02 2.11
C THR A 84 0.01 -0.75 1.72
N PHE A 85 0.44 -1.64 2.60
CA PHE A 85 1.53 -2.58 2.36
C PHE A 85 1.01 -3.98 2.57
N ASP A 86 1.22 -4.85 1.60
CA ASP A 86 0.85 -6.26 1.69
C ASP A 86 2.05 -7.10 2.16
N ASP A 87 1.78 -8.30 2.69
CA ASP A 87 2.71 -9.32 3.16
C ASP A 87 3.47 -9.00 4.46
N GLY A 88 3.66 -7.73 4.83
CA GLY A 88 4.40 -7.36 6.03
C GLY A 88 5.91 -7.61 5.92
N PHE A 89 6.54 -7.14 4.84
CA PHE A 89 8.00 -7.19 4.70
C PHE A 89 8.70 -6.34 5.76
N GLU A 90 9.89 -6.74 6.23
CA GLU A 90 10.65 -6.01 7.27
C GLU A 90 11.07 -4.60 6.83
N ASP A 91 11.23 -4.36 5.51
CA ASP A 91 11.52 -3.04 4.98
C ASP A 91 10.35 -2.04 5.12
N ASN A 92 9.13 -2.53 5.32
CA ASN A 92 8.02 -1.65 5.67
C ASN A 92 8.27 -0.97 7.02
N PHE A 93 8.90 -1.66 7.98
CA PHE A 93 9.28 -1.11 9.27
C PHE A 93 10.51 -0.18 9.16
N TYR A 94 11.59 -0.64 8.50
CA TYR A 94 12.86 0.07 8.50
C TYR A 94 12.94 1.21 7.47
N THR A 95 12.19 1.12 6.37
CA THR A 95 12.32 2.05 5.23
C THR A 95 11.04 2.88 5.02
N ALA A 96 9.89 2.24 4.90
CA ALA A 96 8.67 2.95 4.53
C ALA A 96 8.04 3.70 5.72
N ALA A 97 7.91 3.03 6.88
CA ALA A 97 7.28 3.61 8.06
C ALA A 97 7.97 4.90 8.54
N PRO A 98 9.31 4.96 8.69
CA PRO A 98 9.96 6.19 9.16
C PRO A 98 9.63 7.41 8.28
N LEU A 99 9.64 7.25 6.95
CA LEU A 99 9.31 8.34 6.03
C LEU A 99 7.84 8.78 6.18
N LEU A 100 6.90 7.82 6.24
CA LEU A 100 5.47 8.15 6.34
C LEU A 100 5.14 8.79 7.69
N LEU A 101 5.72 8.29 8.78
CA LEU A 101 5.53 8.85 10.13
C LEU A 101 6.10 10.25 10.25
N GLU A 102 7.30 10.51 9.69
CA GLU A 102 7.90 11.85 9.65
C GLU A 102 7.00 12.85 8.90
N LEU A 103 6.35 12.39 7.83
CA LEU A 103 5.45 13.20 7.02
C LEU A 103 4.02 13.29 7.57
N GLY A 104 3.71 12.60 8.67
CA GLY A 104 2.37 12.57 9.26
C GLY A 104 1.33 11.84 8.38
N ILE A 105 1.76 10.87 7.57
CA ILE A 105 0.91 10.15 6.62
C ILE A 105 0.45 8.83 7.22
N PRO A 106 -0.88 8.59 7.35
CA PRO A 106 -1.40 7.31 7.81
C PRO A 106 -1.22 6.22 6.76
N PHE A 107 -1.02 4.98 7.23
CA PHE A 107 -0.89 3.81 6.37
C PHE A 107 -1.35 2.53 7.07
N CYS A 108 -1.60 1.49 6.28
CA CYS A 108 -1.98 0.16 6.76
C CYS A 108 -0.94 -0.87 6.32
N ILE A 109 -0.61 -1.83 7.19
CA ILE A 109 0.22 -2.98 6.86
C ILE A 109 -0.60 -4.25 7.07
N PHE A 110 -0.80 -5.03 6.02
CA PHE A 110 -1.46 -6.33 6.07
C PHE A 110 -0.41 -7.44 6.26
N VAL A 111 -0.44 -8.08 7.43
CA VAL A 111 0.59 -9.06 7.81
C VAL A 111 0.11 -10.50 7.68
N ILE A 112 1.02 -11.39 7.28
CA ILE A 112 0.79 -12.83 7.23
C ILE A 112 1.13 -13.42 8.60
N THR A 113 0.10 -13.87 9.35
CA THR A 113 0.26 -14.19 10.78
C THR A 113 1.22 -15.35 11.04
N ASP A 114 1.28 -16.36 10.18
CA ASP A 114 2.25 -17.46 10.32
C ASP A 114 3.71 -17.00 10.13
N PHE A 115 3.94 -15.95 9.32
CA PHE A 115 5.29 -15.43 9.11
C PHE A 115 5.85 -14.78 10.37
N ILE A 116 5.01 -14.05 11.09
CA ILE A 116 5.35 -13.48 12.39
C ILE A 116 5.53 -14.59 13.41
N LYS A 117 4.54 -15.49 13.54
CA LYS A 117 4.53 -16.57 14.52
C LYS A 117 5.76 -17.48 14.43
N PHE A 118 6.26 -17.76 13.23
CA PHE A 118 7.39 -18.64 12.99
C PHE A 118 8.71 -17.89 12.72
N GLY A 119 8.74 -16.57 12.87
CA GLY A 119 9.95 -15.75 12.71
C GLY A 119 10.54 -15.85 11.30
N LYS A 120 9.71 -15.73 10.26
CA LYS A 120 10.17 -15.82 8.88
C LYS A 120 11.08 -14.63 8.55
N LYS A 121 12.30 -14.92 8.14
CA LYS A 121 13.29 -13.87 7.77
C LYS A 121 12.81 -13.01 6.62
N GLY A 122 13.08 -11.69 6.70
CA GLY A 122 12.69 -10.70 5.71
C GLY A 122 11.27 -10.15 5.90
N TYR A 123 10.60 -10.55 6.99
CA TYR A 123 9.26 -10.09 7.35
C TYR A 123 9.26 -9.48 8.74
N ILE A 124 8.27 -8.64 9.02
CA ILE A 124 8.03 -8.02 10.33
C ILE A 124 7.93 -9.11 11.40
N ASP A 125 8.68 -8.97 12.46
CA ASP A 125 8.56 -9.80 13.67
C ASP A 125 7.56 -9.22 14.67
N GLU A 126 7.36 -9.93 15.79
CA GLU A 126 6.39 -9.52 16.82
C GLU A 126 6.77 -8.18 17.48
N ALA A 127 8.07 -7.92 17.70
CA ALA A 127 8.51 -6.67 18.31
C ALA A 127 8.26 -5.47 17.41
N MET A 128 8.60 -5.58 16.11
CA MET A 128 8.31 -4.57 15.09
C MET A 128 6.81 -4.34 14.95
N LEU A 129 6.00 -5.41 14.98
CA LEU A 129 4.55 -5.32 14.89
C LEU A 129 3.96 -4.54 16.08
N ILE A 130 4.40 -4.84 17.30
CA ILE A 130 3.96 -4.14 18.52
C ILE A 130 4.33 -2.65 18.43
N GLU A 131 5.56 -2.33 18.02
CA GLU A 131 6.01 -0.96 17.88
C GLU A 131 5.14 -0.19 16.87
N LEU A 132 4.91 -0.74 15.69
CA LEU A 132 4.04 -0.15 14.67
C LEU A 132 2.61 0.05 15.17
N ALA A 133 2.04 -0.95 15.84
CA ALA A 133 0.67 -0.93 16.33
C ALA A 133 0.42 0.12 17.44
N THR A 134 1.47 0.62 18.09
CA THR A 134 1.35 1.71 19.08
C THR A 134 1.21 3.08 18.44
N HIS A 135 1.53 3.23 17.16
CA HIS A 135 1.54 4.53 16.51
C HIS A 135 0.15 4.87 15.93
N PRO A 136 -0.42 6.05 16.23
CA PRO A 136 -1.81 6.40 15.83
C PRO A 136 -2.02 6.53 14.33
N LEU A 137 -0.96 6.63 13.53
CA LEU A 137 -1.04 6.69 12.05
C LEU A 137 -0.94 5.30 11.40
N VAL A 138 -0.78 4.23 12.18
CA VAL A 138 -0.56 2.89 11.65
C VAL A 138 -1.75 1.98 11.97
N THR A 139 -2.34 1.41 10.93
CA THR A 139 -3.34 0.34 11.05
C THR A 139 -2.67 -0.99 10.71
N ILE A 140 -2.87 -2.00 11.55
CA ILE A 140 -2.44 -3.37 11.28
C ILE A 140 -3.64 -4.18 10.81
N GLY A 141 -3.53 -4.75 9.62
CA GLY A 141 -4.53 -5.63 9.04
C GLY A 141 -4.02 -7.06 8.86
N SER A 142 -4.91 -7.99 8.58
CA SER A 142 -4.56 -9.39 8.30
C SER A 142 -4.43 -9.65 6.80
N HIS A 143 -3.31 -10.30 6.40
CA HIS A 143 -3.11 -10.81 5.03
C HIS A 143 -3.19 -12.34 4.99
N THR A 144 -4.21 -12.89 5.61
CA THR A 144 -4.43 -14.31 5.84
C THR A 144 -3.44 -14.94 6.83
N LYS A 145 -3.63 -16.23 7.12
CA LYS A 145 -2.77 -16.98 8.02
C LYS A 145 -1.41 -17.31 7.39
N SER A 146 -1.42 -17.88 6.18
CA SER A 146 -0.25 -18.48 5.52
C SER A 146 -0.05 -18.03 4.08
N HIS A 147 -0.80 -17.03 3.63
CA HIS A 147 -0.81 -16.51 2.26
C HIS A 147 -1.14 -17.58 1.18
N PRO A 148 -2.22 -18.37 1.38
CA PRO A 148 -2.63 -19.33 0.36
C PRO A 148 -3.29 -18.62 -0.83
N ARG A 149 -3.31 -19.28 -1.98
CA ARG A 149 -4.17 -18.84 -3.08
C ARG A 149 -5.61 -19.17 -2.72
N LEU A 150 -6.39 -18.15 -2.34
CA LEU A 150 -7.76 -18.34 -1.82
C LEU A 150 -8.68 -19.13 -2.76
N VAL A 151 -8.45 -19.01 -4.08
CA VAL A 151 -9.22 -19.78 -5.09
C VAL A 151 -8.96 -21.30 -5.05
N GLU A 152 -7.90 -21.71 -4.36
CA GLU A 152 -7.51 -23.13 -4.19
C GLU A 152 -7.86 -23.67 -2.81
N CYS A 153 -8.44 -22.82 -1.92
CA CYS A 153 -8.87 -23.23 -0.60
C CYS A 153 -10.26 -23.86 -0.64
N SER A 154 -10.49 -24.88 0.22
CA SER A 154 -11.83 -25.43 0.46
C SER A 154 -12.66 -24.46 1.30
N TYR A 155 -13.98 -24.57 1.21
CA TYR A 155 -14.95 -23.81 2.01
C TYR A 155 -15.27 -24.51 3.35
N GLU A 156 -14.29 -25.10 4.00
CA GLU A 156 -14.48 -25.74 5.32
C GLU A 156 -14.12 -24.80 6.46
#